data_11d87edda52e60e16d9d0f88200ef3b1
#
_entry.id   11d87edda52e60e16d9d0f88200ef3b1
#
_cell.length_a   1.000
_cell.length_b   1.000
_cell.length_c   1.000
_cell.angle_alpha   90.00
_cell.angle_beta   90.00
_cell.angle_gamma   90.00
#
_symmetry.space_group_name_H-M   'P 1'
#
loop_
_entity.id
_entity.type
_entity.pdbx_description
1 polymer ?
#
loop_
_entity_poly.entity_id
_entity_poly.type
_entity_poly.pdbx_seq_one_letter_code
_entity_poly.pdbx_strand_id
1 'polypeptide(L)'
;METPLRIRQLSKGYGSTQVIHGLDLEIDASSIHGLVGLNGSGKTTTLDCVLGMQPFDSGQIDVLGLPPDRLYEARGAVVGIFDTPSLHPGLTVRQSLEHARLLCPDPARTCHEVEQLLGITGYRDFKIRQLSLGNKRRTSIAHALLGNPQLIILDEPFNGLDAEGVSDVLELITDLNRDHGTAFLLSSHQLPYLEQICSHLSVLHRGVIALSDRIDTLFRKDHARIQLSCHDPVAAVKLIEQSKIANIESSDGQRIVCNLVDGDAARLNELLVSAGVGVSELVQQQDSLMSLFYQITADKSQGAD
;
A
#
# COMPACT_ATOMS: atom_id res chain seq x y z
N MET A 1 -5.14 -0.12 22.10
CA MET A 1 -5.74 0.84 21.16
C MET A 1 -6.76 0.07 20.36
N GLU A 2 -7.93 0.66 20.11
CA GLU A 2 -8.96 -0.02 19.32
C GLU A 2 -8.52 -0.12 17.84
N THR A 3 -8.84 -1.23 17.20
CA THR A 3 -8.58 -1.49 15.78
C THR A 3 -9.50 -0.60 14.93
N PRO A 4 -8.99 0.34 14.13
CA PRO A 4 -9.85 1.27 13.37
C PRO A 4 -10.68 0.60 12.28
N LEU A 5 -10.25 -0.54 11.74
CA LEU A 5 -11.02 -1.32 10.77
C LEU A 5 -10.78 -2.80 10.99
N ARG A 6 -11.87 -3.57 11.06
CA ARG A 6 -11.85 -5.03 11.07
C ARG A 6 -12.89 -5.58 10.11
N ILE A 7 -12.45 -6.44 9.21
CA ILE A 7 -13.28 -7.16 8.25
C ILE A 7 -13.14 -8.66 8.53
N ARG A 8 -14.26 -9.38 8.61
CA ARG A 8 -14.27 -10.82 8.79
C ARG A 8 -15.19 -11.47 7.79
N GLN A 9 -14.63 -12.42 7.01
CA GLN A 9 -15.33 -13.26 6.04
C GLN A 9 -16.25 -12.48 5.10
N LEU A 10 -15.80 -11.29 4.67
CA LEU A 10 -16.55 -10.45 3.75
C LEU A 10 -16.72 -11.14 2.41
N SER A 11 -17.95 -11.23 1.94
CA SER A 11 -18.28 -11.75 0.61
C SER A 11 -19.20 -10.77 -0.12
N LYS A 12 -18.91 -10.54 -1.42
CA LYS A 12 -19.67 -9.63 -2.28
C LYS A 12 -19.69 -10.10 -3.71
N GLY A 13 -20.89 -10.21 -4.28
CA GLY A 13 -21.09 -10.50 -5.70
C GLY A 13 -21.99 -9.48 -6.40
N TYR A 14 -21.97 -9.52 -7.72
CA TYR A 14 -22.84 -8.76 -8.61
C TYR A 14 -23.49 -9.71 -9.62
N GLY A 15 -24.79 -9.94 -9.47
CA GLY A 15 -25.51 -10.95 -10.25
C GLY A 15 -24.92 -12.35 -10.01
N SER A 16 -24.42 -13.01 -11.04
CA SER A 16 -23.78 -14.32 -10.97
C SER A 16 -22.28 -14.28 -10.68
N THR A 17 -21.67 -13.09 -10.64
CA THR A 17 -20.22 -12.95 -10.50
C THR A 17 -19.87 -12.59 -9.05
N GLN A 18 -19.19 -13.50 -8.37
CA GLN A 18 -18.60 -13.24 -7.06
C GLN A 18 -17.30 -12.45 -7.23
N VAL A 19 -17.14 -11.36 -6.48
CA VAL A 19 -15.97 -10.46 -6.54
C VAL A 19 -15.10 -10.58 -5.32
N ILE A 20 -15.69 -10.74 -4.12
CA ILE A 20 -15.00 -10.90 -2.84
C ILE A 20 -15.44 -12.23 -2.23
N HIS A 21 -14.48 -13.04 -1.76
CA HIS A 21 -14.69 -14.43 -1.35
C HIS A 21 -14.19 -14.67 0.09
N GLY A 22 -14.94 -14.23 1.11
CA GLY A 22 -14.56 -14.46 2.50
C GLY A 22 -13.29 -13.71 2.92
N LEU A 23 -13.21 -12.42 2.59
CA LEU A 23 -12.06 -11.56 2.86
C LEU A 23 -11.97 -11.23 4.34
N ASP A 24 -10.78 -11.44 4.92
CA ASP A 24 -10.40 -10.98 6.26
C ASP A 24 -9.34 -9.88 6.14
N LEU A 25 -9.51 -8.76 6.85
CA LEU A 25 -8.56 -7.65 6.89
C LEU A 25 -8.68 -6.92 8.21
N GLU A 26 -7.54 -6.57 8.80
CA GLU A 26 -7.48 -5.77 10.02
C GLU A 26 -6.47 -4.64 9.85
N ILE A 27 -6.83 -3.42 10.28
CA ILE A 27 -5.98 -2.23 10.20
C ILE A 27 -5.67 -1.79 11.62
N ASP A 28 -4.39 -1.66 11.94
CA ASP A 28 -3.92 -1.22 13.24
C ASP A 28 -4.06 0.31 13.40
N ALA A 29 -4.28 0.73 14.64
CA ALA A 29 -4.28 2.16 14.97
C ALA A 29 -2.93 2.80 14.61
N SER A 30 -2.99 4.02 14.09
CA SER A 30 -1.81 4.79 13.69
C SER A 30 -0.88 4.07 12.70
N SER A 31 -1.43 3.13 11.91
CA SER A 31 -0.68 2.46 10.84
C SER A 31 -0.99 3.06 9.47
N ILE A 32 -0.05 2.91 8.55
CA ILE A 32 -0.30 3.09 7.11
C ILE A 32 -0.33 1.70 6.50
N HIS A 33 -1.49 1.26 6.03
CA HIS A 33 -1.74 -0.07 5.49
C HIS A 33 -2.03 -0.01 3.99
N GLY A 34 -1.23 -0.71 3.19
CA GLY A 34 -1.43 -0.83 1.75
C GLY A 34 -2.31 -2.04 1.40
N LEU A 35 -3.37 -1.83 0.62
CA LEU A 35 -4.17 -2.87 -0.01
C LEU A 35 -3.80 -2.93 -1.50
N VAL A 36 -2.93 -3.86 -1.86
CA VAL A 36 -2.43 -3.98 -3.23
C VAL A 36 -3.15 -5.09 -3.99
N GLY A 37 -3.32 -4.89 -5.28
CA GLY A 37 -3.94 -5.90 -6.16
C GLY A 37 -4.07 -5.40 -7.59
N LEU A 38 -4.17 -6.33 -8.54
CA LEU A 38 -4.42 -6.00 -9.94
C LEU A 38 -5.79 -5.32 -10.11
N ASN A 39 -5.98 -4.65 -11.24
CA ASN A 39 -7.29 -4.12 -11.59
C ASN A 39 -8.31 -5.26 -11.66
N GLY A 40 -9.48 -5.05 -11.06
CA GLY A 40 -10.52 -6.07 -10.95
C GLY A 40 -10.31 -7.10 -9.81
N SER A 41 -9.29 -6.95 -8.96
CA SER A 41 -9.10 -7.86 -7.80
C SER A 41 -10.13 -7.70 -6.69
N GLY A 42 -10.90 -6.58 -6.68
CA GLY A 42 -11.91 -6.28 -5.67
C GLY A 42 -11.55 -5.15 -4.70
N LYS A 43 -10.44 -4.39 -4.90
CA LYS A 43 -10.01 -3.30 -4.01
C LYS A 43 -11.13 -2.27 -3.79
N THR A 44 -11.56 -1.58 -4.85
CA THR A 44 -12.62 -0.55 -4.77
C THR A 44 -13.92 -1.13 -4.21
N THR A 45 -14.32 -2.36 -4.60
CA THR A 45 -15.49 -3.03 -4.04
C THR A 45 -15.37 -3.25 -2.54
N THR A 46 -14.18 -3.64 -2.05
CA THR A 46 -13.91 -3.78 -0.62
C THR A 46 -14.05 -2.44 0.10
N LEU A 47 -13.45 -1.37 -0.45
CA LEU A 47 -13.53 -0.02 0.13
C LEU A 47 -14.98 0.51 0.12
N ASP A 48 -15.74 0.28 -0.94
CA ASP A 48 -17.16 0.66 -1.03
C ASP A 48 -18.01 -0.04 0.05
N CYS A 49 -17.76 -1.33 0.30
CA CYS A 49 -18.42 -2.06 1.38
C CYS A 49 -18.04 -1.49 2.76
N VAL A 50 -16.76 -1.20 2.98
CA VAL A 50 -16.26 -0.61 4.23
C VAL A 50 -16.88 0.75 4.49
N LEU A 51 -17.00 1.60 3.45
CA LEU A 51 -17.57 2.94 3.55
C LEU A 51 -19.12 2.96 3.53
N GLY A 52 -19.77 1.79 3.49
CA GLY A 52 -21.23 1.69 3.45
C GLY A 52 -21.88 2.16 2.16
N MET A 53 -21.09 2.33 1.09
CA MET A 53 -21.56 2.76 -0.23
C MET A 53 -22.17 1.61 -1.02
N GLN A 54 -21.78 0.38 -0.71
CA GLN A 54 -22.30 -0.85 -1.30
C GLN A 54 -22.69 -1.85 -0.20
N PRO A 55 -23.87 -2.48 -0.28
CA PRO A 55 -24.21 -3.61 0.59
C PRO A 55 -23.34 -4.82 0.23
N PHE A 56 -23.05 -5.68 1.19
CA PHE A 56 -22.34 -6.95 1.00
C PHE A 56 -23.26 -8.13 1.31
N ASP A 57 -22.89 -9.32 0.81
CA ASP A 57 -23.76 -10.49 0.87
C ASP A 57 -23.64 -11.22 2.19
N SER A 58 -22.42 -11.31 2.74
CA SER A 58 -22.12 -11.95 4.03
C SER A 58 -20.82 -11.45 4.63
N GLY A 59 -20.59 -11.74 5.90
CA GLY A 59 -19.44 -11.33 6.67
C GLY A 59 -19.76 -10.23 7.67
N GLN A 60 -18.73 -9.63 8.24
CA GLN A 60 -18.83 -8.55 9.23
C GLN A 60 -17.77 -7.48 8.92
N ILE A 61 -18.17 -6.23 9.01
CA ILE A 61 -17.29 -5.07 8.93
C ILE A 61 -17.54 -4.21 10.17
N ASP A 62 -16.47 -3.88 10.87
CA ASP A 62 -16.45 -2.96 11.99
C ASP A 62 -15.46 -1.83 11.69
N VAL A 63 -15.92 -0.59 11.74
CA VAL A 63 -15.13 0.61 11.52
C VAL A 63 -15.27 1.51 12.73
N LEU A 64 -14.25 1.59 13.57
CA LEU A 64 -14.28 2.33 14.85
C LEU A 64 -15.45 1.91 15.75
N GLY A 65 -15.77 0.61 15.80
CA GLY A 65 -16.90 0.07 16.58
C GLY A 65 -18.27 0.24 15.92
N LEU A 66 -18.33 0.71 14.68
CA LEU A 66 -19.58 0.94 13.94
C LEU A 66 -19.66 0.05 12.69
N PRO A 67 -20.85 -0.49 12.37
CA PRO A 67 -21.09 -1.13 11.10
C PRO A 67 -21.17 -0.09 9.96
N PRO A 68 -20.91 -0.47 8.68
CA PRO A 68 -20.87 0.47 7.55
C PRO A 68 -22.12 1.32 7.33
N ASP A 69 -23.29 0.81 7.62
CA ASP A 69 -24.58 1.50 7.48
C ASP A 69 -24.81 2.59 8.57
N ARG A 70 -23.94 2.61 9.59
CA ARG A 70 -23.98 3.59 10.68
C ARG A 70 -22.76 4.50 10.75
N LEU A 71 -21.93 4.55 9.72
CA LEU A 71 -20.73 5.41 9.69
C LEU A 71 -21.02 6.91 9.81
N TYR A 72 -22.24 7.35 9.53
CA TYR A 72 -22.66 8.74 9.83
C TYR A 72 -22.54 9.10 11.31
N GLU A 73 -22.56 8.12 12.21
CA GLU A 73 -22.36 8.31 13.65
C GLU A 73 -20.89 8.57 14.03
N ALA A 74 -19.96 8.21 13.15
CA ALA A 74 -18.52 8.48 13.34
C ALA A 74 -18.14 9.96 13.23
N ARG A 75 -19.07 10.84 12.79
CA ARG A 75 -18.95 12.29 12.78
C ARG A 75 -17.64 12.82 12.16
N GLY A 76 -17.19 12.20 11.09
CA GLY A 76 -15.95 12.57 10.39
C GLY A 76 -14.67 11.92 10.94
N ALA A 77 -14.78 10.98 11.91
CA ALA A 77 -13.64 10.17 12.34
C ALA A 77 -13.18 9.16 11.27
N VAL A 78 -14.04 8.86 10.28
CA VAL A 78 -13.72 8.03 9.10
C VAL A 78 -14.00 8.84 7.86
N VAL A 79 -13.03 8.88 6.93
CA VAL A 79 -13.17 9.59 5.65
C VAL A 79 -12.66 8.73 4.51
N GLY A 80 -13.46 8.61 3.44
CA GLY A 80 -13.09 8.00 2.17
C GLY A 80 -12.78 9.05 1.11
N ILE A 81 -11.65 8.89 0.41
CA ILE A 81 -11.25 9.72 -0.73
C ILE A 81 -11.00 8.79 -1.92
N PHE A 82 -11.80 8.95 -2.96
CA PHE A 82 -11.78 8.10 -4.15
C PHE A 82 -10.74 8.54 -5.17
N ASP A 83 -10.42 7.67 -6.11
CA ASP A 83 -9.50 7.91 -7.22
C ASP A 83 -9.82 9.23 -7.94
N THR A 84 -11.08 9.44 -8.31
CA THR A 84 -11.53 10.72 -8.85
C THR A 84 -11.98 11.64 -7.72
N PRO A 85 -11.29 12.78 -7.49
CA PRO A 85 -11.68 13.73 -6.46
C PRO A 85 -13.11 14.26 -6.67
N SER A 86 -13.99 14.00 -5.71
CA SER A 86 -15.42 14.39 -5.74
C SER A 86 -15.62 15.87 -5.38
N LEU A 87 -14.82 16.77 -5.99
CA LEU A 87 -14.86 18.20 -5.76
C LEU A 87 -15.69 18.92 -6.83
N HIS A 88 -16.54 19.87 -6.44
CA HIS A 88 -17.34 20.63 -7.40
C HIS A 88 -16.46 21.58 -8.24
N PRO A 89 -16.38 21.41 -9.58
CA PRO A 89 -15.41 22.10 -10.42
C PRO A 89 -15.59 23.62 -10.50
N GLY A 90 -16.78 24.11 -10.20
CA GLY A 90 -17.14 25.54 -10.26
C GLY A 90 -16.85 26.34 -8.99
N LEU A 91 -16.62 25.65 -7.83
CA LEU A 91 -16.27 26.30 -6.56
C LEU A 91 -14.78 26.65 -6.53
N THR A 92 -14.42 27.67 -5.74
CA THR A 92 -13.02 27.89 -5.38
C THR A 92 -12.61 26.89 -4.29
N VAL A 93 -11.28 26.73 -4.05
CA VAL A 93 -10.77 25.92 -2.95
C VAL A 93 -11.40 26.36 -1.63
N ARG A 94 -11.37 27.66 -1.32
CA ARG A 94 -11.97 28.23 -0.10
C ARG A 94 -13.47 27.90 0.00
N GLN A 95 -14.24 28.13 -1.06
CA GLN A 95 -15.68 27.84 -1.07
C GLN A 95 -15.95 26.33 -0.87
N SER A 96 -15.11 25.48 -1.46
CA SER A 96 -15.22 24.04 -1.30
C SER A 96 -14.97 23.61 0.15
N LEU A 97 -13.94 24.16 0.79
CA LEU A 97 -13.63 23.90 2.21
C LEU A 97 -14.71 24.45 3.15
N GLU A 98 -15.21 25.65 2.90
CA GLU A 98 -16.31 26.23 3.70
C GLU A 98 -17.58 25.37 3.60
N HIS A 99 -17.91 24.90 2.39
CA HIS A 99 -19.03 23.97 2.20
C HIS A 99 -18.82 22.67 2.98
N ALA A 100 -17.63 22.06 2.90
CA ALA A 100 -17.31 20.85 3.67
C ALA A 100 -17.36 21.10 5.18
N ARG A 101 -16.90 22.26 5.66
CA ARG A 101 -16.95 22.63 7.07
C ARG A 101 -18.38 22.73 7.60
N LEU A 102 -19.33 23.19 6.78
CA LEU A 102 -20.76 23.24 7.16
C LEU A 102 -21.36 21.85 7.32
N LEU A 103 -20.82 20.84 6.62
CA LEU A 103 -21.24 19.45 6.71
C LEU A 103 -20.51 18.67 7.80
N CYS A 104 -19.42 19.22 8.36
CA CYS A 104 -18.67 18.62 9.44
C CYS A 104 -19.32 18.97 10.79
N PRO A 105 -19.84 18.00 11.55
CA PRO A 105 -20.56 18.29 12.81
C PRO A 105 -19.68 18.97 13.87
N ASP A 106 -18.43 18.54 13.97
CA ASP A 106 -17.46 19.00 14.97
C ASP A 106 -16.13 19.35 14.25
N PRO A 107 -16.04 20.51 13.56
CA PRO A 107 -14.82 20.89 12.85
C PRO A 107 -13.69 21.17 13.85
N ALA A 108 -12.64 20.36 13.78
CA ALA A 108 -11.45 20.49 14.62
C ALA A 108 -10.49 21.58 14.11
N ARG A 109 -10.62 21.98 12.84
CA ARG A 109 -9.74 22.96 12.17
C ARG A 109 -10.56 23.95 11.36
N THR A 110 -10.02 25.16 11.22
CA THR A 110 -10.55 26.16 10.29
C THR A 110 -10.12 25.87 8.86
N CYS A 111 -10.84 26.44 7.87
CA CYS A 111 -10.44 26.33 6.47
C CYS A 111 -9.02 26.89 6.21
N HIS A 112 -8.61 27.94 6.94
CA HIS A 112 -7.29 28.51 6.80
C HIS A 112 -6.19 27.57 7.31
N GLU A 113 -6.39 26.96 8.47
CA GLU A 113 -5.43 25.98 9.04
C GLU A 113 -5.21 24.79 8.09
N VAL A 114 -6.28 24.22 7.52
CA VAL A 114 -6.12 23.12 6.57
C VAL A 114 -5.49 23.56 5.25
N GLU A 115 -5.75 24.80 4.78
CA GLU A 115 -5.08 25.36 3.61
C GLU A 115 -3.56 25.49 3.83
N GLN A 116 -3.15 25.94 5.02
CA GLN A 116 -1.74 26.05 5.39
C GLN A 116 -1.09 24.67 5.51
N LEU A 117 -1.73 23.77 6.23
CA LEU A 117 -1.23 22.40 6.47
C LEU A 117 -0.98 21.66 5.14
N LEU A 118 -1.86 21.86 4.16
CA LEU A 118 -1.77 21.17 2.86
C LEU A 118 -1.00 21.98 1.79
N GLY A 119 -0.46 23.15 2.13
CA GLY A 119 0.27 24.00 1.19
C GLY A 119 -0.58 24.54 0.03
N ILE A 120 -1.91 24.65 0.23
CA ILE A 120 -2.85 25.11 -0.82
C ILE A 120 -3.34 26.55 -0.62
N THR A 121 -2.79 27.30 0.32
CA THR A 121 -3.18 28.69 0.60
C THR A 121 -3.10 29.58 -0.65
N GLY A 122 -2.08 29.41 -1.49
CA GLY A 122 -1.91 30.15 -2.74
C GLY A 122 -2.98 29.87 -3.79
N TYR A 123 -3.73 28.78 -3.65
CA TYR A 123 -4.78 28.36 -4.57
C TYR A 123 -6.19 28.64 -4.05
N ARG A 124 -6.35 29.23 -2.88
CA ARG A 124 -7.63 29.43 -2.18
C ARG A 124 -8.75 30.04 -3.03
N ASP A 125 -8.40 30.97 -3.93
CA ASP A 125 -9.34 31.69 -4.80
C ASP A 125 -9.42 31.09 -6.22
N PHE A 126 -8.65 30.04 -6.52
CA PHE A 126 -8.72 29.30 -7.78
C PHE A 126 -9.91 28.36 -7.77
N LYS A 127 -10.61 28.26 -8.91
CA LYS A 127 -11.65 27.25 -9.10
C LYS A 127 -11.05 25.85 -9.16
N ILE A 128 -11.73 24.88 -8.59
CA ILE A 128 -11.28 23.47 -8.56
C ILE A 128 -10.91 22.95 -9.97
N ARG A 129 -11.67 23.34 -11.02
CA ARG A 129 -11.34 22.96 -12.40
C ARG A 129 -9.99 23.47 -12.92
N GLN A 130 -9.41 24.48 -12.30
CA GLN A 130 -8.16 25.13 -12.69
C GLN A 130 -6.93 24.51 -11.99
N LEU A 131 -7.18 23.64 -11.00
CA LEU A 131 -6.13 22.99 -10.24
C LEU A 131 -5.53 21.79 -11.00
N SER A 132 -4.24 21.55 -10.78
CA SER A 132 -3.61 20.27 -11.12
C SER A 132 -4.30 19.11 -10.35
N LEU A 133 -4.09 17.88 -10.78
CA LEU A 133 -4.64 16.73 -10.09
C LEU A 133 -4.09 16.61 -8.66
N GLY A 134 -2.79 16.89 -8.44
CA GLY A 134 -2.17 16.91 -7.12
C GLY A 134 -2.84 17.92 -6.18
N ASN A 135 -3.08 19.14 -6.64
CA ASN A 135 -3.77 20.15 -5.84
C ASN A 135 -5.25 19.82 -5.59
N LYS A 136 -5.92 19.12 -6.52
CA LYS A 136 -7.26 18.57 -6.27
C LYS A 136 -7.20 17.48 -5.17
N ARG A 137 -6.19 16.61 -5.20
CA ARG A 137 -5.99 15.57 -4.18
C ARG A 137 -5.72 16.22 -2.81
N ARG A 138 -4.81 17.20 -2.74
CA ARG A 138 -4.57 17.97 -1.51
C ARG A 138 -5.85 18.63 -1.00
N THR A 139 -6.67 19.23 -1.88
CA THR A 139 -7.96 19.82 -1.49
C THR A 139 -8.93 18.77 -0.95
N SER A 140 -8.99 17.57 -1.53
CA SER A 140 -9.82 16.46 -1.01
C SER A 140 -9.37 16.02 0.38
N ILE A 141 -8.05 15.93 0.62
CA ILE A 141 -7.50 15.62 1.94
C ILE A 141 -7.79 16.77 2.93
N ALA A 142 -7.73 18.03 2.46
CA ALA A 142 -8.12 19.18 3.29
C ALA A 142 -9.56 19.09 3.79
N HIS A 143 -10.51 18.59 2.98
CA HIS A 143 -11.88 18.32 3.44
C HIS A 143 -11.89 17.33 4.61
N ALA A 144 -11.13 16.22 4.52
CA ALA A 144 -11.03 15.23 5.58
C ALA A 144 -10.50 15.84 6.89
N LEU A 145 -9.50 16.72 6.78
CA LEU A 145 -8.81 17.31 7.93
C LEU A 145 -9.54 18.47 8.60
N LEU A 146 -10.67 18.92 8.05
CA LEU A 146 -11.57 19.84 8.78
C LEU A 146 -12.08 19.20 10.08
N GLY A 147 -12.32 17.90 10.08
CA GLY A 147 -12.54 17.11 11.28
C GLY A 147 -11.24 16.63 11.93
N ASN A 148 -11.35 15.57 12.71
CA ASN A 148 -10.20 14.88 13.31
C ASN A 148 -10.26 13.39 12.94
N PRO A 149 -9.94 13.02 11.68
CA PRO A 149 -10.09 11.65 11.22
C PRO A 149 -9.12 10.71 11.95
N GLN A 150 -9.65 9.60 12.46
CA GLN A 150 -8.86 8.49 13.00
C GLN A 150 -8.47 7.50 11.92
N LEU A 151 -9.31 7.38 10.86
CA LEU A 151 -9.07 6.54 9.69
C LEU A 151 -9.35 7.32 8.41
N ILE A 152 -8.36 7.37 7.51
CA ILE A 152 -8.52 7.88 6.15
C ILE A 152 -8.31 6.73 5.16
N ILE A 153 -9.29 6.50 4.29
CA ILE A 153 -9.25 5.50 3.23
C ILE A 153 -9.03 6.22 1.90
N LEU A 154 -7.97 5.87 1.19
CA LEU A 154 -7.60 6.46 -0.10
C LEU A 154 -7.64 5.37 -1.18
N ASP A 155 -8.52 5.54 -2.17
CA ASP A 155 -8.56 4.66 -3.35
C ASP A 155 -7.66 5.23 -4.45
N GLU A 156 -6.62 4.48 -4.83
CA GLU A 156 -5.64 4.80 -5.87
C GLU A 156 -5.08 6.25 -5.76
N PRO A 157 -4.49 6.66 -4.62
CA PRO A 157 -4.12 8.06 -4.37
C PRO A 157 -3.05 8.62 -5.30
N PHE A 158 -2.29 7.78 -5.99
CA PHE A 158 -1.17 8.15 -6.85
C PHE A 158 -1.53 8.19 -8.33
N ASN A 159 -2.74 7.75 -8.71
CA ASN A 159 -3.16 7.71 -10.11
C ASN A 159 -3.15 9.10 -10.76
N GLY A 160 -2.52 9.19 -11.94
CA GLY A 160 -2.49 10.39 -12.77
C GLY A 160 -1.65 11.54 -12.23
N LEU A 161 -0.88 11.31 -11.16
CA LEU A 161 0.10 12.26 -10.64
C LEU A 161 1.44 12.10 -11.36
N ASP A 162 2.16 13.20 -11.54
CA ASP A 162 3.58 13.20 -11.89
C ASP A 162 4.45 12.85 -10.66
N ALA A 163 5.75 12.69 -10.87
CA ALA A 163 6.67 12.27 -9.81
C ALA A 163 6.69 13.24 -8.61
N GLU A 164 6.58 14.54 -8.85
CA GLU A 164 6.52 15.58 -7.80
C GLU A 164 5.22 15.46 -7.02
N GLY A 165 4.08 15.33 -7.71
CA GLY A 165 2.78 15.15 -7.08
C GLY A 165 2.67 13.88 -6.26
N VAL A 166 3.30 12.79 -6.68
CA VAL A 166 3.39 11.55 -5.90
C VAL A 166 4.20 11.77 -4.63
N SER A 167 5.40 12.37 -4.74
CA SER A 167 6.26 12.69 -3.58
C SER A 167 5.52 13.53 -2.55
N ASP A 168 4.81 14.55 -3.01
CA ASP A 168 3.99 15.42 -2.17
C ASP A 168 2.90 14.67 -1.39
N VAL A 169 2.21 13.72 -2.05
CA VAL A 169 1.15 12.94 -1.41
C VAL A 169 1.73 11.93 -0.42
N LEU A 170 2.87 11.31 -0.74
CA LEU A 170 3.58 10.39 0.16
C LEU A 170 4.01 11.10 1.44
N GLU A 171 4.66 12.28 1.32
CA GLU A 171 5.09 13.10 2.45
C GLU A 171 3.89 13.49 3.31
N LEU A 172 2.83 13.99 2.69
CA LEU A 172 1.60 14.39 3.38
C LEU A 172 0.97 13.25 4.20
N ILE A 173 0.85 12.04 3.63
CA ILE A 173 0.31 10.87 4.33
C ILE A 173 1.20 10.51 5.52
N THR A 174 2.52 10.51 5.31
CA THR A 174 3.51 10.19 6.35
C THR A 174 3.45 11.20 7.50
N ASP A 175 3.39 12.48 7.20
CA ASP A 175 3.31 13.55 8.20
C ASP A 175 2.02 13.49 9.00
N LEU A 176 0.89 13.30 8.35
CA LEU A 176 -0.41 13.15 9.03
C LEU A 176 -0.46 11.92 9.93
N ASN A 177 0.13 10.81 9.50
CA ASN A 177 0.23 9.61 10.33
C ASN A 177 1.14 9.84 11.54
N ARG A 178 2.33 10.42 11.32
CA ARG A 178 3.32 10.67 12.39
C ARG A 178 2.82 11.70 13.40
N ASP A 179 2.28 12.84 12.92
CA ASP A 179 2.02 14.00 13.78
C ASP A 179 0.62 13.95 14.42
N HIS A 180 -0.32 13.22 13.80
CA HIS A 180 -1.70 13.13 14.29
C HIS A 180 -2.15 11.71 14.65
N GLY A 181 -1.32 10.69 14.38
CA GLY A 181 -1.68 9.29 14.65
C GLY A 181 -2.84 8.78 13.78
N THR A 182 -3.17 9.48 12.69
CA THR A 182 -4.22 9.07 11.75
C THR A 182 -3.84 7.75 11.09
N ALA A 183 -4.70 6.75 11.15
CA ALA A 183 -4.52 5.50 10.41
C ALA A 183 -4.92 5.69 8.93
N PHE A 184 -4.21 5.02 8.04
CA PHE A 184 -4.48 5.05 6.61
C PHE A 184 -4.68 3.66 6.04
N LEU A 185 -5.69 3.50 5.18
CA LEU A 185 -5.84 2.37 4.26
C LEU A 185 -5.71 2.89 2.82
N LEU A 186 -4.64 2.48 2.14
CA LEU A 186 -4.33 2.91 0.78
C LEU A 186 -4.54 1.77 -0.19
N SER A 187 -5.50 1.86 -1.10
CA SER A 187 -5.55 0.92 -2.21
C SER A 187 -4.64 1.39 -3.33
N SER A 188 -3.83 0.50 -3.90
CA SER A 188 -3.04 0.81 -5.08
C SER A 188 -2.60 -0.46 -5.82
N HIS A 189 -2.29 -0.30 -7.11
CA HIS A 189 -1.56 -1.28 -7.90
C HIS A 189 -0.07 -0.89 -8.08
N GLN A 190 0.34 0.27 -7.52
CA GLN A 190 1.68 0.86 -7.65
C GLN A 190 2.51 0.54 -6.40
N LEU A 191 3.01 -0.69 -6.32
CA LEU A 191 3.79 -1.22 -5.20
C LEU A 191 4.95 -0.34 -4.73
N PRO A 192 5.78 0.28 -5.61
CA PRO A 192 6.94 1.06 -5.18
C PRO A 192 6.60 2.25 -4.28
N TYR A 193 5.40 2.81 -4.40
CA TYR A 193 4.96 3.91 -3.55
C TYR A 193 4.46 3.43 -2.20
N LEU A 194 3.73 2.30 -2.17
CA LEU A 194 3.28 1.70 -0.92
C LEU A 194 4.47 1.22 -0.06
N GLU A 195 5.50 0.66 -0.72
CA GLU A 195 6.73 0.20 -0.06
C GLU A 195 7.45 1.31 0.72
N GLN A 196 7.36 2.56 0.25
CA GLN A 196 8.03 3.70 0.87
C GLN A 196 7.38 4.15 2.19
N ILE A 197 6.06 4.02 2.34
CA ILE A 197 5.34 4.64 3.45
C ILE A 197 4.52 3.66 4.30
N CYS A 198 4.15 2.49 3.75
CA CYS A 198 3.31 1.55 4.48
C CYS A 198 4.10 0.79 5.55
N SER A 199 3.51 0.61 6.71
CA SER A 199 3.99 -0.30 7.76
C SER A 199 3.50 -1.74 7.53
N HIS A 200 2.33 -1.90 6.92
CA HIS A 200 1.68 -3.17 6.63
C HIS A 200 1.20 -3.22 5.18
N LEU A 201 1.16 -4.42 4.63
CA LEU A 201 0.68 -4.67 3.28
C LEU A 201 -0.24 -5.89 3.25
N SER A 202 -1.36 -5.75 2.53
CA SER A 202 -2.24 -6.86 2.18
C SER A 202 -2.35 -6.99 0.67
N VAL A 203 -2.12 -8.20 0.14
CA VAL A 203 -2.25 -8.51 -1.28
C VAL A 203 -3.62 -9.11 -1.54
N LEU A 204 -4.45 -8.37 -2.26
CA LEU A 204 -5.77 -8.82 -2.70
C LEU A 204 -5.67 -9.45 -4.10
N HIS A 205 -5.94 -10.74 -4.19
CA HIS A 205 -5.92 -11.47 -5.45
C HIS A 205 -7.20 -12.29 -5.60
N ARG A 206 -7.92 -12.09 -6.72
CA ARG A 206 -9.19 -12.81 -7.02
C ARG A 206 -10.18 -12.81 -5.86
N GLY A 207 -10.34 -11.67 -5.21
CA GLY A 207 -11.34 -11.47 -4.14
C GLY A 207 -10.98 -12.05 -2.78
N VAL A 208 -9.75 -12.53 -2.58
CA VAL A 208 -9.24 -13.00 -1.28
C VAL A 208 -7.95 -12.28 -0.91
N ILE A 209 -7.68 -12.12 0.38
CA ILE A 209 -6.36 -11.70 0.85
C ILE A 209 -5.42 -12.89 0.75
N ALA A 210 -4.50 -12.85 -0.21
CA ALA A 210 -3.52 -13.91 -0.44
C ALA A 210 -2.32 -13.82 0.51
N LEU A 211 -2.00 -12.60 0.96
CA LEU A 211 -0.93 -12.30 1.91
C LEU A 211 -1.32 -11.04 2.69
N SER A 212 -1.05 -11.02 4.00
CA SER A 212 -1.16 -9.82 4.83
C SER A 212 -0.11 -9.89 5.94
N ASP A 213 0.81 -8.92 5.97
CA ASP A 213 1.86 -8.86 7.00
C ASP A 213 2.47 -7.45 7.07
N ARG A 214 3.32 -7.24 8.07
CA ARG A 214 4.18 -6.06 8.17
C ARG A 214 5.24 -6.07 7.06
N ILE A 215 5.53 -4.90 6.49
CA ILE A 215 6.54 -4.78 5.42
C ILE A 215 7.92 -5.23 5.90
N ASP A 216 8.32 -4.87 7.13
CA ASP A 216 9.60 -5.31 7.70
C ASP A 216 9.69 -6.83 7.89
N THR A 217 8.57 -7.52 8.10
CA THR A 217 8.51 -8.99 8.16
C THR A 217 8.62 -9.61 6.76
N LEU A 218 7.95 -9.02 5.78
CA LEU A 218 7.99 -9.48 4.38
C LEU A 218 9.41 -9.41 3.78
N PHE A 219 10.23 -8.48 4.26
CA PHE A 219 11.63 -8.30 3.83
C PHE A 219 12.66 -8.84 4.84
N ARG A 220 12.26 -9.69 5.80
CA ARG A 220 13.23 -10.31 6.70
C ARG A 220 14.30 -11.04 5.90
N LYS A 221 15.56 -10.71 6.23
CA LYS A 221 16.79 -11.19 5.60
C LYS A 221 17.05 -12.71 5.76
N ASP A 222 16.06 -13.50 6.16
CA ASP A 222 16.28 -14.92 6.46
C ASP A 222 16.71 -15.73 5.22
N HIS A 223 16.58 -15.13 4.01
CA HIS A 223 17.10 -15.70 2.75
C HIS A 223 17.58 -14.58 1.83
N ALA A 224 18.75 -13.99 2.12
CA ALA A 224 19.34 -13.05 1.16
C ALA A 224 19.68 -13.82 -0.13
N ARG A 225 18.85 -13.63 -1.16
CA ARG A 225 19.05 -14.21 -2.49
C ARG A 225 20.17 -13.45 -3.18
N ILE A 226 21.20 -14.16 -3.60
CA ILE A 226 22.37 -13.61 -4.30
C ILE A 226 22.37 -14.09 -5.74
N GLN A 227 22.53 -13.18 -6.67
CA GLN A 227 22.94 -13.47 -8.03
C GLN A 227 24.44 -13.23 -8.14
N LEU A 228 25.15 -14.27 -8.50
CA LEU A 228 26.60 -14.29 -8.61
C LEU A 228 27.01 -14.59 -10.06
N SER A 229 27.93 -13.80 -10.64
CA SER A 229 28.63 -14.11 -11.88
C SER A 229 30.12 -14.23 -11.59
N CYS A 230 30.76 -15.29 -12.09
CA CYS A 230 32.18 -15.55 -11.85
C CYS A 230 32.85 -16.23 -13.04
N HIS A 231 34.18 -16.23 -13.08
CA HIS A 231 34.95 -16.81 -14.16
C HIS A 231 34.89 -18.34 -14.22
N ASP A 232 34.71 -19.00 -13.08
CA ASP A 232 34.58 -20.46 -13.01
C ASP A 232 33.32 -20.84 -12.19
N PRO A 233 32.16 -20.90 -12.83
CA PRO A 233 30.89 -21.24 -12.15
C PRO A 233 30.88 -22.67 -11.57
N VAL A 234 31.59 -23.61 -12.20
CA VAL A 234 31.64 -25.00 -11.73
C VAL A 234 32.42 -25.11 -10.41
N ALA A 235 33.56 -24.42 -10.32
CA ALA A 235 34.31 -24.35 -9.07
C ALA A 235 33.54 -23.61 -7.97
N ALA A 236 32.88 -22.51 -8.34
CA ALA A 236 32.03 -21.74 -7.40
C ALA A 236 30.89 -22.59 -6.80
N VAL A 237 30.15 -23.32 -7.64
CA VAL A 237 29.08 -24.23 -7.20
C VAL A 237 29.60 -25.23 -6.17
N LYS A 238 30.70 -25.92 -6.47
CA LYS A 238 31.30 -26.90 -5.54
C LYS A 238 31.70 -26.30 -4.21
N LEU A 239 32.30 -25.10 -4.21
CA LEU A 239 32.70 -24.39 -3.01
C LEU A 239 31.50 -23.97 -2.15
N ILE A 240 30.45 -23.48 -2.79
CA ILE A 240 29.22 -23.06 -2.08
C ILE A 240 28.57 -24.29 -1.42
N GLU A 241 28.43 -25.42 -2.15
CA GLU A 241 27.85 -26.65 -1.61
C GLU A 241 28.66 -27.24 -0.45
N GLN A 242 30.03 -27.22 -0.56
CA GLN A 242 30.92 -27.71 0.50
C GLN A 242 30.89 -26.85 1.74
N SER A 243 30.81 -25.54 1.58
CA SER A 243 30.84 -24.56 2.71
C SER A 243 29.53 -24.46 3.47
N LYS A 244 28.41 -24.83 2.85
CA LYS A 244 27.04 -24.66 3.38
C LYS A 244 26.69 -23.19 3.74
N ILE A 245 27.40 -22.22 3.20
CA ILE A 245 27.14 -20.80 3.40
C ILE A 245 25.88 -20.35 2.64
N ALA A 246 25.60 -21.01 1.51
CA ALA A 246 24.41 -20.73 0.70
C ALA A 246 23.84 -22.02 0.10
N ASN A 247 22.53 -21.99 -0.17
CA ASN A 247 21.83 -23.03 -0.92
C ASN A 247 21.66 -22.56 -2.36
N ILE A 248 22.15 -23.36 -3.32
CA ILE A 248 22.03 -23.05 -4.75
C ILE A 248 20.60 -23.30 -5.20
N GLU A 249 19.98 -22.30 -5.82
CA GLU A 249 18.64 -22.37 -6.39
C GLU A 249 18.73 -22.74 -7.90
N SER A 250 19.61 -22.07 -8.63
CA SER A 250 19.84 -22.34 -10.06
C SER A 250 21.25 -21.95 -10.47
N SER A 251 21.75 -22.60 -11.55
CA SER A 251 23.00 -22.23 -12.22
C SER A 251 22.85 -22.49 -13.71
N ASP A 252 23.07 -21.45 -14.54
CA ASP A 252 22.97 -21.52 -16.00
C ASP A 252 24.34 -21.52 -16.72
N GLY A 253 25.42 -21.77 -15.97
CA GLY A 253 26.80 -21.81 -16.50
C GLY A 253 27.48 -20.44 -16.62
N GLN A 254 26.79 -19.35 -16.41
CA GLN A 254 27.34 -17.98 -16.31
C GLN A 254 26.92 -17.28 -15.01
N ARG A 255 25.72 -17.58 -14.53
CA ARG A 255 25.12 -17.01 -13.34
C ARG A 255 24.74 -18.11 -12.37
N ILE A 256 24.99 -17.86 -11.10
CA ILE A 256 24.57 -18.70 -9.99
C ILE A 256 23.59 -17.88 -9.15
N VAL A 257 22.43 -18.45 -8.87
CA VAL A 257 21.47 -17.88 -7.93
C VAL A 257 21.48 -18.77 -6.69
N CYS A 258 21.72 -18.17 -5.53
CA CYS A 258 21.78 -18.88 -4.27
C CYS A 258 21.16 -18.09 -3.13
N ASN A 259 20.64 -18.79 -2.13
CA ASN A 259 20.06 -18.22 -0.91
C ASN A 259 21.08 -18.37 0.22
N LEU A 260 21.54 -17.25 0.79
CA LEU A 260 22.49 -17.26 1.92
C LEU A 260 21.85 -17.81 3.19
N VAL A 261 22.56 -18.68 3.90
CA VAL A 261 22.08 -19.24 5.18
C VAL A 261 22.15 -18.18 6.30
N ASP A 262 23.25 -17.42 6.36
CA ASP A 262 23.51 -16.43 7.41
C ASP A 262 23.28 -14.97 6.93
N GLY A 263 22.81 -14.78 5.70
CA GLY A 263 22.54 -13.44 5.12
C GLY A 263 23.79 -12.61 4.80
N ASP A 264 25.00 -13.14 4.94
CA ASP A 264 26.26 -12.40 4.77
C ASP A 264 26.92 -12.65 3.40
N ALA A 265 26.65 -11.71 2.46
CA ALA A 265 27.23 -11.72 1.12
C ALA A 265 28.76 -11.50 1.09
N ALA A 266 29.31 -10.77 2.08
CA ALA A 266 30.75 -10.54 2.16
C ALA A 266 31.49 -11.83 2.44
N ARG A 267 30.96 -12.68 3.31
CA ARG A 267 31.51 -13.99 3.62
C ARG A 267 31.52 -14.95 2.42
N LEU A 268 30.46 -14.90 1.60
CA LEU A 268 30.40 -15.65 0.35
C LEU A 268 31.48 -15.18 -0.63
N ASN A 269 31.62 -13.85 -0.78
CA ASN A 269 32.62 -13.27 -1.66
C ASN A 269 34.06 -13.63 -1.19
N GLU A 270 34.34 -13.51 0.10
CA GLU A 270 35.64 -13.86 0.67
C GLU A 270 36.00 -15.35 0.43
N LEU A 271 35.03 -16.24 0.62
CA LEU A 271 35.19 -17.67 0.34
C LEU A 271 35.63 -17.93 -1.13
N LEU A 272 34.92 -17.33 -2.07
CA LEU A 272 35.16 -17.55 -3.50
C LEU A 272 36.50 -16.96 -3.94
N VAL A 273 36.78 -15.71 -3.54
CA VAL A 273 38.02 -15.02 -3.91
C VAL A 273 39.26 -15.70 -3.28
N SER A 274 39.18 -16.11 -2.00
CA SER A 274 40.29 -16.82 -1.34
C SER A 274 40.57 -18.20 -1.94
N ALA A 275 39.59 -18.83 -2.55
CA ALA A 275 39.74 -20.08 -3.31
C ALA A 275 40.18 -19.86 -4.78
N GLY A 276 40.46 -18.61 -5.20
CA GLY A 276 40.92 -18.28 -6.54
C GLY A 276 39.81 -18.14 -7.58
N VAL A 277 38.54 -18.13 -7.17
CA VAL A 277 37.40 -17.90 -8.08
C VAL A 277 37.17 -16.40 -8.21
N GLY A 278 37.47 -15.84 -9.38
CA GLY A 278 37.27 -14.43 -9.69
C GLY A 278 35.75 -14.11 -9.80
N VAL A 279 35.24 -13.32 -8.87
CA VAL A 279 33.86 -12.83 -8.88
C VAL A 279 33.80 -11.57 -9.72
N SER A 280 32.98 -11.56 -10.78
CA SER A 280 32.77 -10.40 -11.66
C SER A 280 31.56 -9.57 -11.23
N GLU A 281 30.56 -10.20 -10.64
CA GLU A 281 29.35 -9.53 -10.16
C GLU A 281 28.77 -10.32 -8.97
N LEU A 282 28.37 -9.60 -7.94
CA LEU A 282 27.66 -10.16 -6.79
C LEU A 282 26.57 -9.17 -6.42
N VAL A 283 25.35 -9.52 -6.77
CA VAL A 283 24.16 -8.67 -6.53
C VAL A 283 23.25 -9.38 -5.53
N GLN A 284 23.06 -8.73 -4.39
CA GLN A 284 22.04 -9.16 -3.47
C GLN A 284 20.68 -8.78 -4.07
N GLN A 285 19.93 -9.78 -4.50
CA GLN A 285 18.54 -9.56 -4.89
C GLN A 285 17.75 -9.35 -3.59
N GLN A 286 17.36 -8.11 -3.34
CA GLN A 286 16.30 -7.86 -2.37
C GLN A 286 15.02 -8.43 -3.00
N ASP A 287 14.32 -9.32 -2.28
CA ASP A 287 12.96 -9.65 -2.64
C ASP A 287 12.17 -8.34 -2.60
N SER A 288 11.85 -7.81 -3.77
CA SER A 288 11.00 -6.63 -3.87
C SER A 288 9.56 -7.07 -3.65
N LEU A 289 8.71 -6.19 -3.09
CA LEU A 289 7.27 -6.44 -3.06
C LEU A 289 6.73 -6.82 -4.44
N MET A 290 7.37 -6.33 -5.49
CA MET A 290 7.03 -6.66 -6.87
C MET A 290 7.27 -8.15 -7.19
N SER A 291 8.41 -8.74 -6.76
CA SER A 291 8.69 -10.17 -7.00
C SER A 291 7.73 -11.05 -6.22
N LEU A 292 7.47 -10.73 -4.96
CA LEU A 292 6.50 -11.42 -4.10
C LEU A 292 5.08 -11.33 -4.70
N PHE A 293 4.69 -10.14 -5.16
CA PHE A 293 3.41 -9.92 -5.80
C PHE A 293 3.25 -10.75 -7.08
N TYR A 294 4.29 -10.80 -7.94
CA TYR A 294 4.27 -11.63 -9.13
C TYR A 294 4.18 -13.13 -8.80
N GLN A 295 4.90 -13.62 -7.79
CA GLN A 295 4.79 -15.00 -7.35
C GLN A 295 3.35 -15.34 -6.92
N ILE A 296 2.73 -14.50 -6.07
CA ILE A 296 1.36 -14.70 -5.60
C ILE A 296 0.36 -14.67 -6.76
N THR A 297 0.56 -13.79 -7.74
CA THR A 297 -0.38 -13.63 -8.86
C THR A 297 -0.15 -14.62 -10.00
N ALA A 298 1.08 -15.17 -10.17
CA ALA A 298 1.43 -16.13 -11.21
C ALA A 298 1.08 -17.58 -10.83
N ASP A 299 1.23 -17.97 -9.56
CA ASP A 299 1.14 -19.37 -9.10
C ASP A 299 -0.27 -20.00 -9.19
N LYS A 300 -1.30 -19.29 -9.63
CA LYS A 300 -2.68 -19.80 -9.79
C LYS A 300 -3.23 -19.74 -11.20
N SER A 301 -2.40 -19.54 -12.22
CA SER A 301 -2.83 -19.65 -13.63
C SER A 301 -2.81 -21.09 -14.17
N GLN A 302 -2.29 -22.08 -13.41
CA GLN A 302 -2.17 -23.48 -13.85
C GLN A 302 -3.22 -24.46 -13.25
N GLY A 303 -4.23 -23.96 -12.56
CA GLY A 303 -5.19 -24.82 -11.85
C GLY A 303 -6.66 -24.60 -12.25
N ALA A 304 -6.97 -24.30 -13.51
CA ALA A 304 -8.33 -24.25 -14.02
C ALA A 304 -8.35 -24.67 -15.50
N ASP A 305 -8.32 -25.96 -15.73
CA ASP A 305 -8.87 -26.66 -16.90
C ASP A 305 -9.94 -27.64 -16.41
#